data_b898b1dbce92314c70e6cb25e7a1ad41
#
_entry.id   b898b1dbce92314c70e6cb25e7a1ad41
#
_cell.length_a   1.000
_cell.length_b   1.000
_cell.length_c   1.000
_cell.angle_alpha   90.00
_cell.angle_beta   90.00
_cell.angle_gamma   90.00
#
_symmetry.space_group_name_H-M   'P 1'
#
loop_
_entity.id
_entity.type
_entity.pdbx_description
1 polymer ?
#
loop_
_entity_poly.entity_id
_entity_poly.type
_entity_poly.pdbx_seq_one_letter_code
_entity_poly.pdbx_strand_id
1 'polypeptide(L)'
;MKPSFWAFAAAVLLIGVSASDATFAQKPGGILRVYHWDSPPSMSIHEEAQYSTVVPMMGVFNNLVMYKQDEPKNSLKSLMPDLATRWSWSEDGLRLTFELREGVKWHDGRPFTARDVQCTWDMLLGKSNVTLRTNPRTAWYQNLDRVTADTDHEATFYLKRPQPAFIAFLASGFSPVYPCHVSPRDMRQHPIGTGPFKFVEFKPNERIRVTRKPDYWKSGRPYLDGIDYTIITNL
;
A
#
# COMPACT_ATOMS: atom_id res chain seq x y z
N MET A 1 62.39 39.07 51.71
CA MET A 1 61.40 39.73 50.89
C MET A 1 60.77 38.65 50.02
N LYS A 2 59.49 38.33 50.23
CA LYS A 2 58.77 37.28 49.53
C LYS A 2 57.85 37.91 48.50
N PRO A 3 57.78 37.47 47.24
CA PRO A 3 56.69 37.86 46.31
C PRO A 3 55.53 36.86 46.44
N SER A 4 54.34 37.41 46.54
CA SER A 4 53.04 36.73 46.60
C SER A 4 52.61 36.31 45.20
N PHE A 5 52.26 35.00 45.04
CA PHE A 5 51.61 34.48 43.82
C PHE A 5 50.09 34.61 43.96
N TRP A 6 49.49 35.39 43.08
CA TRP A 6 48.06 35.43 42.90
C TRP A 6 47.67 34.39 41.84
N ALA A 7 46.98 33.37 42.25
CA ALA A 7 46.40 32.38 41.34
C ALA A 7 45.03 32.90 40.87
N PHE A 8 44.91 33.19 39.58
CA PHE A 8 43.62 33.43 38.93
C PHE A 8 42.99 32.08 38.54
N ALA A 9 41.93 31.74 39.22
CA ALA A 9 41.07 30.60 38.81
C ALA A 9 40.08 31.10 37.73
N ALA A 10 40.32 30.70 36.49
CA ALA A 10 39.39 30.92 35.41
C ALA A 10 38.34 29.78 35.44
N ALA A 11 37.12 30.11 35.89
CA ALA A 11 36.00 29.21 35.79
C ALA A 11 35.45 29.24 34.35
N VAL A 12 35.72 28.18 33.58
CA VAL A 12 35.11 27.98 32.24
C VAL A 12 33.70 27.44 32.45
N LEU A 13 32.69 28.28 32.27
CA LEU A 13 31.29 27.91 32.23
C LEU A 13 31.02 27.22 30.86
N LEU A 14 30.99 25.88 30.83
CA LEU A 14 30.50 25.10 29.70
C LEU A 14 28.97 25.20 29.67
N ILE A 15 28.44 26.14 28.87
CA ILE A 15 27.03 26.18 28.52
C ILE A 15 26.81 25.05 27.50
N GLY A 16 26.35 23.92 28.00
CA GLY A 16 25.84 22.82 27.16
C GLY A 16 24.58 23.30 26.44
N VAL A 17 24.73 23.71 25.18
CA VAL A 17 23.60 23.89 24.28
C VAL A 17 23.07 22.50 23.98
N SER A 18 22.08 22.06 24.76
CA SER A 18 21.24 20.92 24.39
C SER A 18 20.49 21.32 23.13
N ALA A 19 20.99 20.94 21.94
CA ALA A 19 20.23 20.93 20.72
C ALA A 19 19.08 19.95 20.95
N SER A 20 17.93 20.48 21.38
CA SER A 20 16.68 19.76 21.31
C SER A 20 16.38 19.58 19.83
N ASP A 21 16.76 18.41 19.28
CA ASP A 21 16.19 17.97 18.03
C ASP A 21 14.67 18.06 18.23
N ALA A 22 14.04 19.03 17.57
CA ALA A 22 12.60 19.11 17.46
C ALA A 22 12.18 17.89 16.61
N THR A 23 12.12 16.73 17.26
CA THR A 23 11.38 15.61 16.73
C THR A 23 9.97 16.15 16.58
N PHE A 24 9.56 16.40 15.33
CA PHE A 24 8.17 16.62 14.99
C PHE A 24 7.44 15.34 15.43
N ALA A 25 7.04 15.31 16.69
CA ALA A 25 6.27 14.21 17.24
C ALA A 25 4.95 14.18 16.47
N GLN A 26 4.86 13.26 15.50
CA GLN A 26 3.63 13.05 14.77
C GLN A 26 2.56 12.67 15.79
N LYS A 27 1.62 13.59 15.98
CA LYS A 27 0.53 13.39 16.95
C LYS A 27 -0.37 12.26 16.43
N PRO A 28 -0.43 11.11 17.11
CA PRO A 28 -1.32 10.02 16.69
C PRO A 28 -2.77 10.41 16.95
N GLY A 29 -3.68 9.85 16.16
CA GLY A 29 -5.12 9.99 16.32
C GLY A 29 -5.74 11.06 15.43
N GLY A 30 -7.06 11.21 15.56
CA GLY A 30 -7.89 12.10 14.78
C GLY A 30 -8.32 11.56 13.42
N ILE A 31 -9.38 12.16 12.89
CA ILE A 31 -9.94 11.81 11.58
C ILE A 31 -9.53 12.88 10.57
N LEU A 32 -8.85 12.48 9.50
CA LEU A 32 -8.54 13.36 8.38
C LEU A 32 -9.80 13.54 7.53
N ARG A 33 -10.23 14.78 7.33
CA ARG A 33 -11.32 15.13 6.42
C ARG A 33 -10.73 15.60 5.09
N VAL A 34 -11.14 14.95 4.01
CA VAL A 34 -10.61 15.19 2.67
C VAL A 34 -11.76 15.53 1.74
N TYR A 35 -11.59 16.59 0.94
CA TYR A 35 -12.42 16.84 -0.21
C TYR A 35 -12.21 15.78 -1.28
N HIS A 36 -13.30 15.23 -1.83
CA HIS A 36 -13.28 14.26 -2.92
C HIS A 36 -14.14 14.76 -4.07
N TRP A 37 -13.56 14.86 -5.26
CA TRP A 37 -14.11 15.60 -6.41
C TRP A 37 -15.18 14.86 -7.18
N ASP A 38 -15.33 13.53 -6.98
CA ASP A 38 -16.24 12.71 -7.75
C ASP A 38 -16.73 11.51 -6.95
N SER A 39 -17.94 11.04 -7.29
CA SER A 39 -18.52 9.85 -6.67
C SER A 39 -18.13 8.61 -7.46
N PRO A 40 -17.34 7.68 -6.89
CA PRO A 40 -16.96 6.48 -7.62
C PRO A 40 -18.18 5.60 -7.92
N PRO A 41 -18.16 4.86 -9.06
CA PRO A 41 -19.22 3.92 -9.40
C PRO A 41 -19.29 2.72 -8.46
N SER A 42 -18.14 2.32 -7.89
CA SER A 42 -18.02 1.28 -6.89
C SER A 42 -16.68 1.38 -6.15
N MET A 43 -16.49 0.53 -5.12
CA MET A 43 -15.24 0.47 -4.35
C MET A 43 -14.21 -0.53 -4.93
N SER A 44 -14.52 -1.18 -6.07
CA SER A 44 -13.66 -2.20 -6.66
C SER A 44 -12.57 -1.59 -7.54
N ILE A 45 -11.32 -1.50 -7.05
CA ILE A 45 -10.19 -0.96 -7.82
C ILE A 45 -9.98 -1.74 -9.14
N HIS A 46 -10.17 -3.06 -9.14
CA HIS A 46 -9.94 -3.85 -10.34
C HIS A 46 -11.00 -3.68 -11.42
N GLU A 47 -12.19 -3.21 -11.07
CA GLU A 47 -13.26 -2.96 -12.03
C GLU A 47 -13.40 -1.50 -12.44
N GLU A 48 -12.83 -0.56 -11.68
CA GLU A 48 -12.93 0.86 -11.96
C GLU A 48 -11.62 1.43 -12.52
N ALA A 49 -11.73 2.38 -13.45
CA ALA A 49 -10.59 3.05 -14.07
C ALA A 49 -10.29 4.44 -13.46
N GLN A 50 -11.22 4.95 -12.64
CA GLN A 50 -11.16 6.31 -12.14
C GLN A 50 -10.33 6.42 -10.86
N TYR A 51 -9.64 7.55 -10.72
CA TYR A 51 -8.96 7.91 -9.48
C TYR A 51 -9.93 8.14 -8.32
N SER A 52 -11.21 8.46 -8.62
CA SER A 52 -12.25 8.60 -7.58
C SER A 52 -12.50 7.31 -6.79
N THR A 53 -12.25 6.12 -7.38
CA THR A 53 -12.23 4.86 -6.64
C THR A 53 -10.87 4.60 -6.00
N VAL A 54 -9.78 4.81 -6.74
CA VAL A 54 -8.44 4.40 -6.31
C VAL A 54 -7.97 5.18 -5.09
N VAL A 55 -8.11 6.51 -5.09
CA VAL A 55 -7.59 7.38 -4.02
C VAL A 55 -8.12 6.98 -2.64
N PRO A 56 -9.43 6.85 -2.40
CA PRO A 56 -9.92 6.44 -1.09
C PRO A 56 -9.61 4.97 -0.76
N MET A 57 -9.47 4.11 -1.77
CA MET A 57 -9.25 2.69 -1.56
C MET A 57 -7.77 2.30 -1.43
N MET A 58 -6.82 3.13 -1.86
CA MET A 58 -5.38 2.86 -1.67
C MET A 58 -4.99 2.62 -0.21
N GLY A 59 -5.68 3.24 0.73
CA GLY A 59 -5.46 2.99 2.17
C GLY A 59 -6.09 1.69 2.69
N VAL A 60 -6.99 1.08 1.93
CA VAL A 60 -7.66 -0.18 2.29
C VAL A 60 -6.83 -1.39 1.87
N PHE A 61 -6.04 -1.26 0.81
CA PHE A 61 -5.29 -2.35 0.21
C PHE A 61 -3.77 -2.17 0.36
N ASN A 62 -3.05 -3.24 0.05
CA ASN A 62 -1.62 -3.22 -0.23
C ASN A 62 -1.36 -3.90 -1.58
N ASN A 63 -0.22 -3.55 -2.16
CA ASN A 63 0.34 -4.17 -3.35
C ASN A 63 1.48 -5.14 -2.98
N LEU A 64 2.02 -5.86 -3.94
CA LEU A 64 3.26 -6.64 -3.71
C LEU A 64 4.46 -5.73 -3.45
N VAL A 65 4.57 -4.69 -4.25
CA VAL A 65 5.59 -3.63 -4.16
C VAL A 65 4.92 -2.27 -4.30
N MET A 66 5.55 -1.24 -3.82
CA MET A 66 5.07 0.13 -3.93
C MET A 66 6.21 1.09 -4.29
N TYR A 67 5.88 2.30 -4.72
CA TYR A 67 6.89 3.36 -4.84
C TYR A 67 7.12 4.00 -3.47
N LYS A 68 8.35 4.44 -3.22
CA LYS A 68 8.65 5.28 -2.05
C LYS A 68 7.80 6.54 -2.10
N GLN A 69 7.16 6.85 -0.99
CA GLN A 69 6.19 7.95 -0.92
C GLN A 69 6.85 9.31 -0.61
N ASP A 70 8.11 9.31 -0.24
CA ASP A 70 8.95 10.49 0.06
C ASP A 70 9.80 10.93 -1.15
N GLU A 71 9.77 10.20 -2.24
CA GLU A 71 10.43 10.58 -3.50
C GLU A 71 9.43 11.24 -4.46
N PRO A 72 9.77 12.42 -5.05
CA PRO A 72 8.84 13.20 -5.86
C PRO A 72 8.56 12.57 -7.24
N LYS A 73 9.36 11.58 -7.66
CA LYS A 73 9.22 10.93 -8.98
C LYS A 73 9.29 9.41 -8.85
N ASN A 74 8.25 8.74 -9.35
CA ASN A 74 8.23 7.29 -9.45
C ASN A 74 9.23 6.80 -10.51
N SER A 75 10.01 5.78 -10.16
CA SER A 75 10.97 5.12 -11.04
C SER A 75 11.17 3.67 -10.60
N LEU A 76 11.81 2.84 -11.41
CA LEU A 76 12.20 1.48 -10.99
C LEU A 76 13.17 1.48 -9.79
N LYS A 77 13.91 2.58 -9.57
CA LYS A 77 14.82 2.73 -8.43
C LYS A 77 14.11 3.11 -7.14
N SER A 78 12.90 3.68 -7.23
CA SER A 78 12.08 4.04 -6.06
C SER A 78 11.10 2.93 -5.66
N LEU A 79 11.19 1.74 -6.25
CA LEU A 79 10.42 0.59 -5.81
C LEU A 79 10.89 0.12 -4.43
N MET A 80 9.93 -0.22 -3.59
CA MET A 80 10.18 -0.73 -2.24
C MET A 80 9.24 -1.89 -1.91
N PRO A 81 9.63 -2.77 -0.97
CA PRO A 81 8.77 -3.83 -0.46
C PRO A 81 7.45 -3.32 0.12
N ASP A 82 6.34 -4.09 -0.14
CA ASP A 82 5.07 -3.92 0.55
C ASP A 82 4.60 -5.28 1.06
N LEU A 83 3.66 -5.98 0.42
CA LEU A 83 3.31 -7.37 0.79
C LEU A 83 4.45 -8.36 0.48
N ALA A 84 5.25 -8.09 -0.55
CA ALA A 84 6.49 -8.82 -0.76
C ALA A 84 7.61 -8.21 0.11
N THR A 85 8.50 -9.06 0.64
CA THR A 85 9.71 -8.66 1.35
C THR A 85 10.88 -8.46 0.41
N ARG A 86 10.93 -9.24 -0.67
CA ARG A 86 11.92 -9.16 -1.76
C ARG A 86 11.36 -9.78 -3.04
N TRP A 87 12.07 -9.56 -4.13
CA TRP A 87 11.77 -10.15 -5.44
C TRP A 87 13.04 -10.38 -6.23
N SER A 88 12.96 -11.31 -7.19
CA SER A 88 14.06 -11.63 -8.10
C SER A 88 13.55 -11.95 -9.50
N TRP A 89 14.38 -11.65 -10.49
CA TRP A 89 14.16 -12.05 -11.87
C TRP A 89 15.01 -13.29 -12.20
N SER A 90 14.46 -14.21 -13.00
CA SER A 90 15.26 -15.24 -13.63
C SER A 90 16.21 -14.64 -14.69
N GLU A 91 17.29 -15.35 -15.02
CA GLU A 91 18.30 -14.89 -15.99
C GLU A 91 17.70 -14.58 -17.37
N ASP A 92 16.70 -15.34 -17.80
CA ASP A 92 15.97 -15.15 -19.05
C ASP A 92 14.95 -13.99 -19.01
N GLY A 93 14.74 -13.39 -17.84
CA GLY A 93 13.78 -12.30 -17.63
C GLY A 93 12.31 -12.70 -17.81
N LEU A 94 12.01 -14.01 -17.81
CA LEU A 94 10.66 -14.52 -18.00
C LEU A 94 9.91 -14.83 -16.69
N ARG A 95 10.63 -14.91 -15.56
CA ARG A 95 10.03 -15.19 -14.26
C ARG A 95 10.38 -14.08 -13.26
N LEU A 96 9.35 -13.58 -12.60
CA LEU A 96 9.48 -12.63 -11.49
C LEU A 96 8.91 -13.29 -10.23
N THR A 97 9.77 -13.68 -9.32
CA THR A 97 9.42 -14.36 -8.07
C THR A 97 9.41 -13.36 -6.92
N PHE A 98 8.35 -13.43 -6.10
CA PHE A 98 8.18 -12.63 -4.89
C PHE A 98 8.18 -13.53 -3.66
N GLU A 99 8.96 -13.15 -2.66
CA GLU A 99 8.84 -13.69 -1.31
C GLU A 99 7.90 -12.79 -0.51
N LEU A 100 6.86 -13.39 0.04
CA LEU A 100 5.78 -12.67 0.70
C LEU A 100 6.02 -12.55 2.20
N ARG A 101 5.46 -11.50 2.77
CA ARG A 101 5.50 -11.23 4.20
C ARG A 101 4.61 -12.20 4.95
N GLU A 102 5.17 -12.83 5.98
CA GLU A 102 4.44 -13.69 6.89
C GLU A 102 3.60 -12.90 7.90
N GLY A 103 2.54 -13.51 8.42
CA GLY A 103 1.71 -12.96 9.49
C GLY A 103 0.78 -11.82 9.08
N VAL A 104 0.74 -11.45 7.80
CA VAL A 104 -0.22 -10.46 7.29
C VAL A 104 -1.62 -11.04 7.32
N LYS A 105 -2.60 -10.25 7.78
CA LYS A 105 -4.00 -10.64 7.85
C LYS A 105 -4.87 -9.67 7.06
N TRP A 106 -5.86 -10.23 6.38
CA TRP A 106 -6.97 -9.47 5.82
C TRP A 106 -7.76 -8.74 6.91
N HIS A 107 -8.60 -7.79 6.54
CA HIS A 107 -9.41 -7.02 7.49
C HIS A 107 -10.42 -7.87 8.27
N ASP A 108 -10.77 -9.04 7.76
CA ASP A 108 -11.63 -10.02 8.41
C ASP A 108 -10.86 -11.03 9.31
N GLY A 109 -9.53 -10.88 9.40
CA GLY A 109 -8.66 -11.69 10.25
C GLY A 109 -8.07 -12.93 9.58
N ARG A 110 -8.49 -13.31 8.37
CA ARG A 110 -7.93 -14.43 7.63
C ARG A 110 -6.48 -14.16 7.21
N PRO A 111 -5.61 -15.19 7.11
CA PRO A 111 -4.24 -15.00 6.66
C PRO A 111 -4.20 -14.60 5.19
N PHE A 112 -3.26 -13.73 4.84
CA PHE A 112 -2.84 -13.46 3.47
C PHE A 112 -1.79 -14.49 3.06
N THR A 113 -1.92 -15.06 1.86
CA THR A 113 -0.99 -16.04 1.30
C THR A 113 -0.72 -15.80 -0.19
N ALA A 114 0.25 -16.52 -0.76
CA ALA A 114 0.53 -16.50 -2.19
C ALA A 114 -0.66 -16.95 -3.05
N ARG A 115 -1.59 -17.74 -2.47
CA ARG A 115 -2.82 -18.11 -3.16
C ARG A 115 -3.69 -16.88 -3.48
N ASP A 116 -3.72 -15.87 -2.61
CA ASP A 116 -4.45 -14.64 -2.89
C ASP A 116 -3.81 -13.85 -4.04
N VAL A 117 -2.47 -13.89 -4.14
CA VAL A 117 -1.75 -13.33 -5.29
C VAL A 117 -2.15 -14.05 -6.56
N GLN A 118 -2.05 -15.38 -6.59
CA GLN A 118 -2.47 -16.17 -7.75
C GLN A 118 -3.92 -15.89 -8.14
N CYS A 119 -4.87 -15.96 -7.19
CA CYS A 119 -6.29 -15.68 -7.43
C CYS A 119 -6.52 -14.30 -8.05
N THR A 120 -5.83 -13.27 -7.56
CA THR A 120 -5.98 -11.91 -8.08
C THR A 120 -5.65 -11.86 -9.56
N TRP A 121 -4.50 -12.41 -9.95
CA TRP A 121 -4.09 -12.36 -11.36
C TRP A 121 -4.80 -13.37 -12.23
N ASP A 122 -5.22 -14.52 -11.72
CA ASP A 122 -6.10 -15.46 -12.46
C ASP A 122 -7.44 -14.78 -12.80
N MET A 123 -8.00 -14.01 -11.87
CA MET A 123 -9.19 -13.20 -12.11
C MET A 123 -8.95 -12.11 -13.18
N LEU A 124 -7.84 -11.39 -13.10
CA LEU A 124 -7.47 -10.33 -14.05
C LEU A 124 -7.16 -10.89 -15.46
N LEU A 125 -6.63 -12.12 -15.53
CA LEU A 125 -6.36 -12.83 -16.78
C LEU A 125 -7.60 -13.54 -17.36
N GLY A 126 -8.73 -13.55 -16.64
CA GLY A 126 -9.93 -14.30 -17.04
C GLY A 126 -9.74 -15.81 -16.96
N LYS A 127 -8.83 -16.31 -16.12
CA LYS A 127 -8.51 -17.73 -15.90
C LYS A 127 -9.20 -18.32 -14.68
N SER A 128 -9.91 -17.51 -13.91
CA SER A 128 -10.67 -17.96 -12.74
C SER A 128 -12.15 -18.19 -13.08
N ASN A 129 -12.86 -18.92 -12.21
CA ASN A 129 -14.31 -19.07 -12.28
C ASN A 129 -15.07 -17.80 -11.86
N VAL A 130 -14.34 -16.78 -11.42
CA VAL A 130 -14.87 -15.51 -10.94
C VAL A 130 -14.63 -14.45 -12.01
N THR A 131 -15.69 -13.76 -12.44
CA THR A 131 -15.63 -12.78 -13.51
C THR A 131 -15.83 -11.38 -12.96
N LEU A 132 -14.93 -10.46 -13.36
CA LEU A 132 -15.10 -9.02 -13.16
C LEU A 132 -16.19 -8.49 -14.10
N ARG A 133 -16.97 -7.52 -13.66
CA ARG A 133 -17.95 -6.80 -14.49
C ARG A 133 -17.26 -6.10 -15.68
N THR A 134 -16.12 -5.49 -15.41
CA THR A 134 -15.21 -4.86 -16.37
C THR A 134 -13.78 -5.13 -15.95
N ASN A 135 -12.84 -5.09 -16.90
CA ASN A 135 -11.41 -5.19 -16.60
C ASN A 135 -10.64 -4.14 -17.41
N PRO A 136 -10.57 -2.90 -16.94
CA PRO A 136 -9.92 -1.81 -17.66
C PRO A 136 -8.40 -1.96 -17.77
N ARG A 137 -7.79 -2.93 -17.06
CA ARG A 137 -6.35 -3.19 -17.09
C ARG A 137 -5.95 -4.44 -17.85
N THR A 138 -6.83 -5.01 -18.64
CA THR A 138 -6.52 -6.17 -19.48
C THR A 138 -5.24 -5.97 -20.29
N ALA A 139 -5.03 -4.76 -20.87
CA ALA A 139 -3.86 -4.45 -21.66
C ALA A 139 -2.54 -4.50 -20.83
N TRP A 140 -2.57 -4.20 -19.55
CA TRP A 140 -1.38 -4.18 -18.69
C TRP A 140 -0.78 -5.58 -18.52
N TYR A 141 -1.62 -6.60 -18.52
CA TYR A 141 -1.25 -7.98 -18.22
C TYR A 141 -1.21 -8.90 -19.46
N GLN A 142 -1.28 -8.35 -20.69
CA GLN A 142 -1.23 -9.15 -21.93
C GLN A 142 0.04 -10.00 -22.06
N ASN A 143 1.16 -9.51 -21.51
CA ASN A 143 2.43 -10.21 -21.49
C ASN A 143 2.55 -11.23 -20.34
N LEU A 144 1.64 -11.20 -19.36
CA LEU A 144 1.59 -12.17 -18.28
C LEU A 144 0.94 -13.46 -18.79
N ASP A 145 1.63 -14.59 -18.62
CA ASP A 145 1.06 -15.90 -18.93
C ASP A 145 0.27 -16.42 -17.75
N ARG A 146 0.88 -16.56 -16.59
CA ARG A 146 0.26 -17.10 -15.37
C ARG A 146 0.98 -16.60 -14.12
N VAL A 147 0.32 -16.81 -12.99
CA VAL A 147 0.92 -16.67 -11.65
C VAL A 147 0.77 -17.99 -10.92
N THR A 148 1.81 -18.43 -10.20
CA THR A 148 1.76 -19.61 -9.33
C THR A 148 1.95 -19.21 -7.89
N ALA A 149 1.29 -19.95 -6.97
CA ALA A 149 1.56 -19.94 -5.55
C ALA A 149 2.45 -21.15 -5.25
N ASP A 150 3.75 -20.95 -5.22
CA ASP A 150 4.73 -22.04 -5.14
C ASP A 150 4.81 -22.58 -3.71
N THR A 151 4.59 -21.70 -2.73
CA THR A 151 4.35 -21.99 -1.32
C THR A 151 3.32 -21.01 -0.78
N ASP A 152 3.01 -21.03 0.51
CA ASP A 152 2.13 -20.03 1.13
C ASP A 152 2.73 -18.62 1.11
N HIS A 153 4.06 -18.52 0.96
CA HIS A 153 4.81 -17.26 1.03
C HIS A 153 5.69 -17.01 -0.20
N GLU A 154 5.45 -17.71 -1.30
CA GLU A 154 6.16 -17.47 -2.55
C GLU A 154 5.19 -17.49 -3.73
N ALA A 155 5.25 -16.45 -4.56
CA ALA A 155 4.46 -16.33 -5.78
C ALA A 155 5.34 -15.96 -6.97
N THR A 156 5.19 -16.68 -8.09
CA THR A 156 5.95 -16.45 -9.32
C THR A 156 5.06 -16.02 -10.48
N PHE A 157 5.41 -14.90 -11.10
CA PHE A 157 4.80 -14.37 -12.31
C PHE A 157 5.58 -14.85 -13.53
N TYR A 158 4.91 -15.49 -14.46
CA TYR A 158 5.50 -15.99 -15.72
C TYR A 158 5.11 -15.09 -16.88
N LEU A 159 6.10 -14.50 -17.53
CA LEU A 159 5.90 -13.63 -18.69
C LEU A 159 6.11 -14.41 -20.01
N LYS A 160 5.38 -14.01 -21.05
CA LYS A 160 5.54 -14.57 -22.42
C LYS A 160 6.81 -14.11 -23.10
N ARG A 161 7.33 -12.93 -22.71
CA ARG A 161 8.58 -12.32 -23.20
C ARG A 161 9.19 -11.45 -22.11
N PRO A 162 10.51 -11.21 -22.10
CA PRO A 162 11.14 -10.36 -21.11
C PRO A 162 10.57 -8.94 -21.11
N GLN A 163 10.24 -8.44 -19.91
CA GLN A 163 9.70 -7.09 -19.70
C GLN A 163 10.15 -6.54 -18.33
N PRO A 164 11.36 -5.97 -18.23
CA PRO A 164 11.90 -5.49 -16.95
C PRO A 164 11.02 -4.46 -16.26
N ALA A 165 10.26 -3.66 -17.01
CA ALA A 165 9.33 -2.67 -16.46
C ALA A 165 8.01 -3.27 -15.95
N PHE A 166 7.77 -4.58 -16.08
CA PHE A 166 6.51 -5.21 -15.65
C PHE A 166 6.22 -4.96 -14.16
N ILE A 167 7.24 -4.98 -13.32
CA ILE A 167 7.11 -4.73 -11.88
C ILE A 167 6.53 -3.34 -11.56
N ALA A 168 6.69 -2.35 -12.44
CA ALA A 168 6.11 -1.02 -12.27
C ALA A 168 4.57 -1.05 -12.30
N PHE A 169 3.96 -1.95 -13.07
CA PHE A 169 2.51 -2.14 -13.04
C PHE A 169 2.04 -2.67 -11.68
N LEU A 170 2.82 -3.56 -11.06
CA LEU A 170 2.51 -4.15 -9.77
C LEU A 170 2.64 -3.14 -8.61
N ALA A 171 3.43 -2.07 -8.79
CA ALA A 171 3.57 -0.98 -7.83
C ALA A 171 2.50 0.11 -7.98
N SER A 172 1.70 0.06 -9.03
CA SER A 172 0.62 1.02 -9.27
C SER A 172 -0.51 0.85 -8.26
N GLY A 173 -1.10 1.95 -7.78
CA GLY A 173 -2.30 1.93 -6.94
C GLY A 173 -3.51 1.20 -7.55
N PHE A 174 -3.42 0.84 -8.84
CA PHE A 174 -4.41 0.03 -9.55
C PHE A 174 -4.15 -1.49 -9.50
N SER A 175 -3.11 -1.95 -8.80
CA SER A 175 -2.70 -3.36 -8.77
C SER A 175 -2.68 -3.94 -7.34
N PRO A 176 -3.70 -3.68 -6.49
CA PRO A 176 -3.75 -4.29 -5.17
C PRO A 176 -3.97 -5.79 -5.27
N VAL A 177 -3.52 -6.53 -4.25
CA VAL A 177 -3.90 -7.93 -4.09
C VAL A 177 -5.30 -8.00 -3.48
N TYR A 178 -6.13 -8.88 -4.02
CA TYR A 178 -7.49 -9.14 -3.52
C TYR A 178 -7.56 -10.49 -2.80
N PRO A 179 -8.44 -10.63 -1.80
CA PRO A 179 -8.65 -11.89 -1.11
C PRO A 179 -9.41 -12.90 -1.99
N CYS A 180 -8.91 -14.14 -2.09
CA CYS A 180 -9.57 -15.21 -2.83
C CYS A 180 -10.99 -15.52 -2.38
N HIS A 181 -11.28 -15.28 -1.11
CA HIS A 181 -12.53 -15.67 -0.47
C HIS A 181 -13.63 -14.62 -0.54
N VAL A 182 -13.35 -13.46 -1.15
CA VAL A 182 -14.34 -12.38 -1.29
C VAL A 182 -14.68 -12.20 -2.76
N SER A 183 -15.97 -12.23 -3.08
CA SER A 183 -16.41 -12.07 -4.46
C SER A 183 -16.18 -10.65 -5.00
N PRO A 184 -16.00 -10.45 -6.31
CA PRO A 184 -15.95 -9.11 -6.91
C PRO A 184 -17.20 -8.27 -6.62
N ARG A 185 -18.36 -8.92 -6.48
CA ARG A 185 -19.60 -8.25 -6.10
C ARG A 185 -19.49 -7.62 -4.71
N ASP A 186 -18.97 -8.38 -3.74
CA ASP A 186 -18.79 -7.90 -2.38
C ASP A 186 -17.69 -6.83 -2.32
N MET A 187 -16.62 -6.99 -3.10
CA MET A 187 -15.55 -6.00 -3.20
C MET A 187 -16.02 -4.65 -3.76
N ARG A 188 -17.11 -4.61 -4.53
CA ARG A 188 -17.73 -3.35 -4.99
C ARG A 188 -18.41 -2.57 -3.87
N GLN A 189 -18.91 -3.25 -2.86
CA GLN A 189 -19.75 -2.66 -1.80
C GLN A 189 -19.04 -2.63 -0.44
N HIS A 190 -18.30 -3.69 -0.13
CA HIS A 190 -17.66 -3.91 1.16
C HIS A 190 -16.23 -4.44 0.96
N PRO A 191 -15.31 -3.62 0.41
CA PRO A 191 -13.97 -4.07 0.11
C PRO A 191 -13.21 -4.49 1.38
N ILE A 192 -12.54 -5.63 1.29
CA ILE A 192 -11.64 -6.15 2.32
C ILE A 192 -10.23 -6.15 1.77
N GLY A 193 -9.30 -5.52 2.49
CA GLY A 193 -7.90 -5.42 2.14
C GLY A 193 -6.98 -5.84 3.28
N THR A 194 -5.69 -5.65 3.05
CA THR A 194 -4.62 -5.83 4.06
C THR A 194 -4.08 -4.50 4.56
N GLY A 195 -4.59 -3.39 4.05
CA GLY A 195 -4.09 -2.04 4.27
C GLY A 195 -4.30 -1.48 5.66
N PRO A 196 -3.76 -0.28 5.93
CA PRO A 196 -3.82 0.36 7.24
C PRO A 196 -5.22 0.83 7.65
N PHE A 197 -6.14 0.95 6.72
CA PHE A 197 -7.52 1.36 7.00
C PHE A 197 -8.51 0.31 6.53
N LYS A 198 -9.56 0.11 7.32
CA LYS A 198 -10.73 -0.72 6.98
C LYS A 198 -11.81 0.14 6.38
N PHE A 199 -12.47 -0.35 5.35
CA PHE A 199 -13.66 0.27 4.80
C PHE A 199 -14.80 0.28 5.83
N VAL A 200 -15.52 1.41 5.91
CA VAL A 200 -16.67 1.59 6.81
C VAL A 200 -17.94 1.76 6.02
N GLU A 201 -17.99 2.78 5.15
CA GLU A 201 -19.16 3.07 4.34
C GLU A 201 -18.83 3.82 3.05
N PHE A 202 -19.68 3.65 2.06
CA PHE A 202 -19.80 4.49 0.89
C PHE A 202 -21.24 4.92 0.72
N LYS A 203 -21.47 6.22 0.74
CA LYS A 203 -22.75 6.85 0.37
C LYS A 203 -22.53 7.63 -0.90
N PRO A 204 -23.09 7.18 -2.04
CA PRO A 204 -22.92 7.85 -3.33
C PRO A 204 -23.26 9.34 -3.26
N ASN A 205 -22.44 10.17 -3.87
CA ASN A 205 -22.54 11.63 -3.90
C ASN A 205 -22.50 12.32 -2.52
N GLU A 206 -22.17 11.59 -1.45
CA GLU A 206 -22.10 12.14 -0.11
C GLU A 206 -20.71 11.92 0.50
N ARG A 207 -20.29 10.66 0.72
CA ARG A 207 -19.02 10.37 1.40
C ARG A 207 -18.52 8.95 1.26
N ILE A 208 -17.20 8.80 1.50
CA ILE A 208 -16.54 7.51 1.75
C ILE A 208 -15.82 7.61 3.09
N ARG A 209 -15.91 6.57 3.92
CA ARG A 209 -15.26 6.53 5.23
C ARG A 209 -14.43 5.28 5.39
N VAL A 210 -13.25 5.46 5.94
CA VAL A 210 -12.37 4.37 6.35
C VAL A 210 -11.87 4.61 7.78
N THR A 211 -11.69 3.53 8.54
CA THR A 211 -11.21 3.57 9.93
C THR A 211 -9.90 2.80 10.07
N ARG A 212 -9.09 3.17 11.05
CA ARG A 212 -7.81 2.53 11.35
C ARG A 212 -7.97 1.02 11.55
N LYS A 213 -7.01 0.23 11.03
CA LYS A 213 -6.76 -1.16 11.42
C LYS A 213 -5.76 -1.16 12.60
N PRO A 214 -6.18 -1.46 13.85
CA PRO A 214 -5.29 -1.35 15.00
C PRO A 214 -4.10 -2.31 14.96
N ASP A 215 -4.30 -3.49 14.40
CA ASP A 215 -3.34 -4.59 14.24
C ASP A 215 -2.68 -4.60 12.85
N TYR A 216 -2.43 -3.40 12.27
CA TYR A 216 -1.76 -3.30 10.98
C TYR A 216 -0.32 -3.80 11.08
N TRP A 217 0.10 -4.59 10.12
CA TRP A 217 1.40 -5.27 10.13
C TRP A 217 2.63 -4.34 10.02
N LYS A 218 2.47 -3.09 9.57
CA LYS A 218 3.54 -2.06 9.66
C LYS A 218 3.46 -1.39 11.04
N SER A 219 4.42 -1.68 11.90
CA SER A 219 4.49 -1.14 13.27
C SER A 219 4.39 0.39 13.29
N GLY A 220 3.63 0.93 14.26
CA GLY A 220 3.43 2.37 14.43
C GLY A 220 2.53 3.03 13.39
N ARG A 221 1.88 2.26 12.53
CA ARG A 221 0.98 2.77 11.47
C ARG A 221 -0.43 2.18 11.62
N PRO A 222 -1.44 2.86 11.09
CA PRO A 222 -1.45 4.26 10.65
C PRO A 222 -1.48 5.23 11.85
N TYR A 223 -1.11 6.48 11.65
CA TYR A 223 -1.18 7.52 12.70
C TYR A 223 -2.60 8.00 12.94
N LEU A 224 -3.42 8.11 11.89
CA LEU A 224 -4.80 8.59 11.95
C LEU A 224 -5.75 7.49 12.45
N ASP A 225 -6.84 7.89 13.09
CA ASP A 225 -7.94 6.99 13.47
C ASP A 225 -8.86 6.66 12.31
N GLY A 226 -8.88 7.49 11.26
CA GLY A 226 -9.68 7.29 10.07
C GLY A 226 -9.54 8.42 9.06
N ILE A 227 -10.22 8.25 7.92
CA ILE A 227 -10.31 9.26 6.88
C ILE A 227 -11.77 9.36 6.43
N ASP A 228 -12.30 10.58 6.41
CA ASP A 228 -13.61 10.92 5.85
C ASP A 228 -13.40 11.68 4.55
N TYR A 229 -13.76 11.07 3.43
CA TYR A 229 -13.79 11.70 2.12
C TYR A 229 -15.19 12.28 1.88
N THR A 230 -15.33 13.59 1.88
CA THR A 230 -16.58 14.27 1.54
C THR A 230 -16.65 14.50 0.04
N ILE A 231 -17.68 13.95 -0.61
CA ILE A 231 -17.87 14.06 -2.06
C ILE A 231 -18.57 15.38 -2.37
N ILE A 232 -17.92 16.23 -3.18
CA ILE A 232 -18.47 17.51 -3.66
C ILE A 232 -18.21 17.58 -5.16
N THR A 233 -19.24 17.33 -5.95
CA THR A 233 -19.13 17.22 -7.42
C THR A 233 -19.30 18.56 -8.13
N ASN A 234 -19.83 19.57 -7.46
CA ASN A 234 -20.05 20.92 -8.01
C ASN A 234 -19.32 21.94 -7.12
N LEU A 235 -18.19 22.40 -7.57
CA LEU A 235 -17.43 23.55 -7.04
C LEU A 235 -17.51 24.70 -8.03
#